data_0e2c64d5b53d3c73e2809c90d84fe76c
#
_entry.id   0e2c64d5b53d3c73e2809c90d84fe76c
#
_cell.length_a   1.000
_cell.length_b   1.000
_cell.length_c   1.000
_cell.angle_alpha   90.00
_cell.angle_beta   90.00
_cell.angle_gamma   90.00
#
_symmetry.space_group_name_H-M   'P 1'
#
loop_
_entity.id
_entity.type
_entity.pdbx_description
1 polymer ?
#
loop_
_entity_poly.entity_id
_entity_poly.type
_entity_poly.pdbx_seq_one_letter_code
_entity_poly.pdbx_strand_id
1 'polypeptide(L)'
;MKIKINMIITLLLILSNYLFGQNSSENHYETIKKIDNVEIREYYESMNISYHDSFSDSYFQYLANYIFGGNYNNEKISMTSPVTMRQYGDQEMIFRLPNKFLKEKAPQPENNKIKIFKIDPKIKAAIKYSGYTNSNIERKKTQEL
;
A
#
# COMPACT_ATOMS: atom_id res chain seq x y z
N MET A 1 -0.07 42.75 -23.60
CA MET A 1 -0.81 41.51 -23.95
C MET A 1 0.02 40.22 -23.81
N LYS A 2 1.32 40.20 -24.19
CA LYS A 2 2.20 39.01 -24.09
C LYS A 2 2.43 38.49 -22.66
N ILE A 3 2.49 39.36 -21.64
CA ILE A 3 2.74 38.96 -20.23
C ILE A 3 1.57 38.14 -19.65
N LYS A 4 0.32 38.49 -19.99
CA LYS A 4 -0.86 37.75 -19.50
C LYS A 4 -0.97 36.34 -20.09
N ILE A 5 -0.55 36.16 -21.33
CA ILE A 5 -0.56 34.85 -22.02
C ILE A 5 0.47 33.89 -21.38
N ASN A 6 1.68 34.38 -21.09
CA ASN A 6 2.71 33.56 -20.44
C ASN A 6 2.29 33.14 -19.02
N MET A 7 1.63 34.01 -18.26
CA MET A 7 1.14 33.68 -16.92
C MET A 7 0.04 32.61 -16.93
N ILE A 8 -0.85 32.66 -17.93
CA ILE A 8 -1.91 31.65 -18.12
C ILE A 8 -1.31 30.32 -18.51
N ILE A 9 -0.31 30.29 -19.41
CA ILE A 9 0.38 29.05 -19.83
C ILE A 9 1.12 28.44 -18.62
N THR A 10 1.79 29.26 -17.81
CA THR A 10 2.48 28.78 -16.60
C THR A 10 1.50 28.20 -15.58
N LEU A 11 0.35 28.83 -15.39
CA LEU A 11 -0.71 28.37 -14.50
C LEU A 11 -1.31 27.04 -15.00
N LEU A 12 -1.55 26.90 -16.31
CA LEU A 12 -2.03 25.65 -16.91
C LEU A 12 -1.01 24.51 -16.79
N LEU A 13 0.29 24.79 -16.92
CA LEU A 13 1.35 23.80 -16.72
C LEU A 13 1.47 23.36 -15.24
N ILE A 14 1.23 24.25 -14.30
CA ILE A 14 1.18 23.92 -12.86
C ILE A 14 -0.05 23.07 -12.57
N LEU A 15 -1.23 23.43 -13.09
CA LEU A 15 -2.45 22.65 -12.91
C LEU A 15 -2.33 21.23 -13.52
N SER A 16 -1.67 21.09 -14.68
CA SER A 16 -1.48 19.78 -15.28
C SER A 16 -0.64 18.86 -14.41
N ASN A 17 0.37 19.39 -13.71
CA ASN A 17 1.17 18.59 -12.76
C ASN A 17 0.36 18.19 -11.50
N TYR A 18 -0.60 19.00 -11.08
CA TYR A 18 -1.53 18.65 -9.99
C TYR A 18 -2.53 17.55 -10.39
N LEU A 19 -2.97 17.54 -11.65
CA LEU A 19 -3.91 16.52 -12.15
C LEU A 19 -3.24 15.18 -12.43
N PHE A 20 -1.94 15.14 -12.76
CA PHE A 20 -1.19 13.89 -12.95
C PHE A 20 -0.71 13.24 -11.64
N GLY A 21 -0.80 13.94 -10.51
CA GLY A 21 -0.45 13.41 -9.18
C GLY A 21 -1.59 12.69 -8.46
N GLN A 22 -2.79 12.64 -9.02
CA GLN A 22 -3.92 11.94 -8.41
C GLN A 22 -3.96 10.47 -8.87
N ASN A 23 -3.38 9.63 -8.04
CA ASN A 23 -3.78 8.26 -7.76
C ASN A 23 -4.61 7.58 -8.87
N SER A 24 -3.96 6.82 -9.71
CA SER A 24 -4.58 5.59 -10.19
C SER A 24 -4.81 4.73 -8.94
N SER A 25 -6.04 4.72 -8.40
CA SER A 25 -6.44 3.75 -7.40
C SER A 25 -6.30 2.38 -8.06
N GLU A 26 -5.13 1.76 -7.89
CA GLU A 26 -4.91 0.41 -8.38
C GLU A 26 -5.95 -0.48 -7.72
N ASN A 27 -6.81 -1.11 -8.52
CA ASN A 27 -7.71 -2.11 -8.00
C ASN A 27 -6.90 -3.29 -7.48
N HIS A 28 -7.04 -3.58 -6.20
CA HIS A 28 -6.28 -4.63 -5.53
C HIS A 28 -7.04 -5.94 -5.42
N TYR A 29 -8.35 -5.89 -5.61
CA TYR A 29 -9.25 -7.04 -5.55
C TYR A 29 -10.53 -6.79 -6.33
N GLU A 30 -11.24 -7.86 -6.64
CA GLU A 30 -12.62 -7.86 -7.11
C GLU A 30 -13.51 -8.53 -6.05
N THR A 31 -14.71 -7.98 -5.83
CA THR A 31 -15.70 -8.60 -4.95
C THR A 31 -16.50 -9.62 -5.75
N ILE A 32 -16.27 -10.90 -5.47
CA ILE A 32 -16.97 -12.02 -6.14
C ILE A 32 -18.39 -12.15 -5.60
N LYS A 33 -18.58 -12.00 -4.29
CA LYS A 33 -19.86 -12.17 -3.61
C LYS A 33 -19.94 -11.35 -2.34
N LYS A 34 -21.14 -10.91 -2.01
CA LYS A 34 -21.45 -10.27 -0.73
C LYS A 34 -22.51 -11.06 0.01
N ILE A 35 -22.28 -11.33 1.27
CA ILE A 35 -23.16 -12.05 2.18
C ILE A 35 -23.26 -11.18 3.45
N ASP A 36 -24.38 -10.51 3.64
CA ASP A 36 -24.58 -9.52 4.71
C ASP A 36 -23.47 -8.45 4.71
N ASN A 37 -22.65 -8.38 5.76
CA ASN A 37 -21.52 -7.47 5.92
C ASN A 37 -20.18 -8.09 5.50
N VAL A 38 -20.18 -9.35 5.02
CA VAL A 38 -19.00 -10.07 4.56
C VAL A 38 -18.89 -10.01 3.06
N GLU A 39 -17.74 -9.65 2.54
CA GLU A 39 -17.40 -9.70 1.13
C GLU A 39 -16.42 -10.84 0.86
N ILE A 40 -16.72 -11.68 -0.12
CA ILE A 40 -15.76 -12.64 -0.67
C ILE A 40 -15.03 -11.92 -1.80
N ARG A 41 -13.75 -11.73 -1.63
CA ARG A 41 -12.88 -10.96 -2.53
C ARG A 41 -11.81 -11.84 -3.15
N GLU A 42 -11.60 -11.69 -4.44
CA GLU A 42 -10.42 -12.18 -5.13
C GLU A 42 -9.36 -11.08 -5.15
N TYR A 43 -8.28 -11.27 -4.43
CA TYR A 43 -7.14 -10.36 -4.41
C TYR A 43 -6.17 -10.72 -5.51
N TYR A 44 -5.76 -9.72 -6.29
CA TYR A 44 -4.79 -9.87 -7.36
C TYR A 44 -3.37 -10.05 -6.79
N GLU A 45 -2.50 -10.61 -7.62
CA GLU A 45 -1.08 -10.71 -7.30
C GLU A 45 -0.49 -9.35 -6.93
N SER A 46 0.51 -9.34 -6.08
CA SER A 46 1.17 -8.11 -5.66
C SER A 46 2.62 -8.32 -5.28
N MET A 47 3.45 -7.33 -5.57
CA MET A 47 4.77 -7.21 -5.00
C MET A 47 4.67 -6.43 -3.70
N ASN A 48 5.36 -6.88 -2.67
CA ASN A 48 5.23 -6.34 -1.32
C ASN A 48 6.59 -6.22 -0.65
N ILE A 49 6.65 -5.34 0.33
CA ILE A 49 7.73 -5.31 1.30
C ILE A 49 7.16 -5.54 2.69
N SER A 50 7.91 -6.23 3.54
CA SER A 50 7.58 -6.38 4.94
C SER A 50 8.78 -6.10 5.83
N TYR A 51 8.48 -5.69 7.03
CA TYR A 51 9.44 -5.58 8.12
C TYR A 51 8.93 -6.36 9.32
N HIS A 52 9.81 -7.19 9.87
CA HIS A 52 9.55 -7.98 11.05
C HIS A 52 10.66 -7.78 12.07
N ASP A 53 10.29 -7.36 13.27
CA ASP A 53 11.21 -7.28 14.40
C ASP A 53 10.39 -7.37 15.71
N SER A 54 10.55 -8.43 16.48
CA SER A 54 9.79 -8.69 17.71
C SER A 54 9.94 -7.61 18.78
N PHE A 55 10.88 -6.69 18.63
CA PHE A 55 11.22 -5.67 19.62
C PHE A 55 11.00 -4.22 19.17
N SER A 56 10.41 -4.00 18.00
CA SER A 56 10.30 -2.66 17.43
C SER A 56 8.85 -2.23 17.24
N ASP A 57 8.49 -1.06 17.77
CA ASP A 57 7.21 -0.39 17.47
C ASP A 57 7.29 0.48 16.20
N SER A 58 8.43 0.45 15.49
CA SER A 58 8.74 1.37 14.39
C SER A 58 8.63 0.74 12.99
N TYR A 59 7.83 -0.33 12.83
CA TYR A 59 7.64 -1.02 11.53
C TYR A 59 7.36 -0.06 10.37
N PHE A 60 6.44 0.88 10.61
CA PHE A 60 6.04 1.86 9.61
C PHE A 60 7.21 2.72 9.14
N GLN A 61 8.04 3.20 10.06
CA GLN A 61 9.16 4.07 9.73
C GLN A 61 10.20 3.38 8.87
N TYR A 62 10.51 2.12 9.13
CA TYR A 62 11.47 1.35 8.32
C TYR A 62 10.96 1.13 6.91
N LEU A 63 9.68 0.76 6.75
CA LEU A 63 9.06 0.57 5.44
C LEU A 63 8.90 1.91 4.70
N ALA A 64 8.52 2.98 5.42
CA ALA A 64 8.45 4.33 4.87
C ALA A 64 9.82 4.82 4.40
N ASN A 65 10.89 4.60 5.17
CA ASN A 65 12.24 4.96 4.76
C ASN A 65 12.61 4.29 3.43
N TYR A 66 12.31 2.99 3.26
CA TYR A 66 12.57 2.29 2.02
C TYR A 66 11.88 2.94 0.81
N ILE A 67 10.59 3.27 0.92
CA ILE A 67 9.86 3.89 -0.20
C ILE A 67 10.24 5.34 -0.45
N PHE A 68 10.79 6.04 0.54
CA PHE A 68 11.28 7.42 0.41
C PHE A 68 12.75 7.52 -0.05
N GLY A 69 13.36 6.41 -0.46
CA GLY A 69 14.69 6.37 -1.05
C GLY A 69 15.75 5.63 -0.24
N GLY A 70 15.40 5.01 0.90
CA GLY A 70 16.29 4.14 1.69
C GLY A 70 16.51 2.78 1.02
N ASN A 71 16.88 2.82 -0.25
CA ASN A 71 17.22 1.68 -1.08
C ASN A 71 18.46 2.01 -1.92
N TYR A 72 19.19 1.00 -2.37
CA TYR A 72 20.47 1.19 -3.07
C TYR A 72 20.39 2.04 -4.36
N ASN A 73 19.20 2.23 -4.91
CA ASN A 73 19.00 3.06 -6.09
C ASN A 73 18.63 4.51 -5.72
N ASN A 74 18.41 4.84 -4.44
CA ASN A 74 17.82 6.10 -3.97
C ASN A 74 16.50 6.43 -4.68
N GLU A 75 15.77 5.39 -5.14
CA GLU A 75 14.52 5.53 -5.87
C GLU A 75 13.37 5.84 -4.91
N LYS A 76 12.61 6.90 -5.20
CA LYS A 76 11.36 7.18 -4.50
C LYS A 76 10.23 6.38 -5.13
N ILE A 77 9.58 5.55 -4.32
CA ILE A 77 8.48 4.69 -4.69
C ILE A 77 7.19 5.30 -4.16
N SER A 78 6.15 5.36 -4.98
CA SER A 78 4.85 5.85 -4.54
C SER A 78 4.26 4.93 -3.47
N MET A 79 3.75 5.53 -2.40
CA MET A 79 3.04 4.77 -1.38
C MET A 79 1.69 4.31 -1.93
N THR A 80 1.41 3.03 -1.81
CA THR A 80 0.10 2.46 -2.14
C THR A 80 -0.68 2.12 -0.88
N SER A 81 -2.00 2.08 -0.98
CA SER A 81 -2.88 1.57 0.08
C SER A 81 -3.48 0.22 -0.35
N PRO A 82 -3.89 -0.66 0.56
CA PRO A 82 -3.82 -0.53 2.01
C PRO A 82 -2.47 -0.96 2.62
N VAL A 83 -2.18 -0.47 3.82
CA VAL A 83 -1.18 -1.07 4.71
C VAL A 83 -1.78 -2.31 5.35
N THR A 84 -1.07 -3.41 5.33
CA THR A 84 -1.53 -4.67 5.93
C THR A 84 -0.76 -4.94 7.22
N MET A 85 -1.51 -5.23 8.29
CA MET A 85 -0.95 -5.76 9.54
C MET A 85 -1.36 -7.22 9.68
N ARG A 86 -0.38 -8.12 9.80
CA ARG A 86 -0.64 -9.50 10.23
C ARG A 86 -0.61 -9.55 11.74
N GLN A 87 -1.69 -10.03 12.33
CA GLN A 87 -1.87 -10.06 13.79
C GLN A 87 -1.71 -11.45 14.39
N TYR A 88 -1.81 -12.50 13.56
CA TYR A 88 -1.65 -13.89 14.00
C TYR A 88 -0.24 -14.37 13.69
N GLY A 89 0.43 -14.91 14.70
CA GLY A 89 1.84 -15.25 14.66
C GLY A 89 2.73 -14.05 14.97
N ASP A 90 3.87 -13.98 14.32
CA ASP A 90 4.76 -12.82 14.45
C ASP A 90 4.12 -11.59 13.81
N GLN A 91 4.01 -10.52 14.57
CA GLN A 91 3.46 -9.25 14.06
C GLN A 91 4.32 -8.77 12.88
N GLU A 92 3.68 -8.56 11.74
CA GLU A 92 4.34 -8.14 10.52
C GLU A 92 3.55 -7.02 9.85
N MET A 93 4.22 -5.92 9.55
CA MET A 93 3.66 -4.86 8.72
C MET A 93 4.08 -5.08 7.27
N ILE A 94 3.14 -4.92 6.35
CA ILE A 94 3.34 -5.14 4.91
C ILE A 94 2.88 -3.92 4.16
N PHE A 95 3.75 -3.36 3.31
CA PHE A 95 3.41 -2.36 2.30
C PHE A 95 3.35 -3.04 0.94
N ARG A 96 2.28 -2.75 0.21
CA ARG A 96 2.18 -3.12 -1.19
C ARG A 96 2.99 -2.14 -2.03
N LEU A 97 3.76 -2.64 -2.97
CA LEU A 97 4.46 -1.83 -3.96
C LEU A 97 3.56 -1.59 -5.19
N PRO A 98 3.79 -0.50 -5.95
CA PRO A 98 3.11 -0.25 -7.22
C PRO A 98 3.19 -1.45 -8.18
N ASN A 99 2.15 -1.66 -8.97
CA ASN A 99 2.03 -2.80 -9.89
C ASN A 99 3.16 -2.89 -10.93
N LYS A 100 3.87 -1.80 -11.20
CA LYS A 100 5.06 -1.83 -12.07
C LYS A 100 6.08 -2.87 -11.61
N PHE A 101 6.22 -3.07 -10.29
CA PHE A 101 7.18 -4.02 -9.71
C PHE A 101 6.77 -5.50 -9.82
N LEU A 102 5.60 -5.79 -10.40
CA LEU A 102 5.29 -7.15 -10.85
C LEU A 102 6.09 -7.54 -12.10
N LYS A 103 6.51 -6.55 -12.90
CA LYS A 103 7.28 -6.73 -14.14
C LYS A 103 8.72 -6.26 -14.00
N GLU A 104 8.96 -5.26 -13.17
CA GLU A 104 10.25 -4.66 -12.91
C GLU A 104 10.81 -5.16 -11.58
N LYS A 105 12.13 -5.20 -11.47
CA LYS A 105 12.77 -5.56 -10.20
C LYS A 105 12.69 -4.37 -9.24
N ALA A 106 12.11 -4.57 -8.06
CA ALA A 106 12.12 -3.57 -7.00
C ALA A 106 13.56 -3.33 -6.51
N PRO A 107 13.93 -2.07 -6.19
CA PRO A 107 15.27 -1.75 -5.70
C PRO A 107 15.54 -2.48 -4.37
N GLN A 108 16.77 -2.93 -4.19
CA GLN A 108 17.14 -3.63 -2.96
C GLN A 108 17.14 -2.66 -1.77
N PRO A 109 16.57 -3.04 -0.61
CA PRO A 109 16.57 -2.22 0.58
C PRO A 109 17.99 -2.11 1.17
N GLU A 110 18.34 -0.94 1.71
CA GLU A 110 19.54 -0.78 2.51
C GLU A 110 19.43 -1.51 3.86
N ASN A 111 18.23 -1.56 4.42
CA ASN A 111 17.94 -2.31 5.64
C ASN A 111 17.68 -3.78 5.30
N ASN A 112 18.58 -4.67 5.71
CA ASN A 112 18.52 -6.11 5.45
C ASN A 112 17.37 -6.85 6.17
N LYS A 113 16.69 -6.21 7.12
CA LYS A 113 15.47 -6.74 7.77
C LYS A 113 14.21 -6.55 6.91
N ILE A 114 14.27 -5.71 5.87
CA ILE A 114 13.17 -5.55 4.92
C ILE A 114 13.21 -6.70 3.91
N LYS A 115 12.10 -7.39 3.77
CA LYS A 115 11.93 -8.48 2.79
C LYS A 115 11.07 -7.98 1.63
N ILE A 116 11.50 -8.26 0.40
CA ILE A 116 10.70 -8.06 -0.81
C ILE A 116 10.15 -9.41 -1.23
N PHE A 117 8.84 -9.52 -1.46
CA PHE A 117 8.21 -10.77 -1.82
C PHE A 117 6.91 -10.57 -2.62
N LYS A 118 6.57 -11.57 -3.40
CA LYS A 118 5.33 -11.64 -4.16
C LYS A 118 4.25 -12.34 -3.32
N ILE A 119 3.03 -11.83 -3.41
CA ILE A 119 1.82 -12.52 -2.94
C ILE A 119 1.03 -12.92 -4.18
N ASP A 120 0.76 -14.21 -4.32
CA ASP A 120 -0.06 -14.75 -5.39
C ASP A 120 -1.56 -14.43 -5.17
N PRO A 121 -2.38 -14.48 -6.24
CA PRO A 121 -3.81 -14.25 -6.13
C PRO A 121 -4.45 -15.16 -5.08
N LYS A 122 -5.39 -14.61 -4.30
CA LYS A 122 -6.09 -15.37 -3.24
C LYS A 122 -7.51 -14.88 -3.04
N ILE A 123 -8.40 -15.83 -2.81
CA ILE A 123 -9.75 -15.54 -2.35
C ILE A 123 -9.75 -15.44 -0.83
N LYS A 124 -10.37 -14.37 -0.30
CA LYS A 124 -10.50 -14.11 1.14
C LYS A 124 -11.88 -13.58 1.46
N ALA A 125 -12.35 -13.90 2.67
CA ALA A 125 -13.45 -13.19 3.28
C ALA A 125 -12.94 -11.87 3.89
N ALA A 126 -13.72 -10.81 3.79
CA ALA A 126 -13.38 -9.49 4.29
C ALA A 126 -14.61 -8.81 4.91
N ILE A 127 -14.41 -8.17 6.06
CA ILE A 127 -15.37 -7.27 6.70
C ILE A 127 -14.78 -5.87 6.69
N LYS A 128 -15.59 -4.89 6.29
CA LYS A 128 -15.24 -3.48 6.41
C LYS A 128 -15.93 -2.88 7.63
N TYR A 129 -15.17 -2.26 8.49
CA TYR A 129 -15.67 -1.47 9.61
C TYR A 129 -14.87 -0.18 9.75
N SER A 130 -15.40 0.81 10.47
CA SER A 130 -14.79 2.12 10.68
C SER A 130 -14.57 2.39 12.18
N GLY A 131 -13.78 3.42 12.48
CA GLY A 131 -13.45 3.84 13.82
C GLY A 131 -12.12 3.27 14.33
N TYR A 132 -11.84 3.52 15.60
CA TYR A 132 -10.65 2.97 16.26
C TYR A 132 -10.81 1.46 16.45
N THR A 133 -9.71 0.73 16.25
CA THR A 133 -9.68 -0.70 16.48
C THR A 133 -8.91 -1.04 17.75
N ASN A 134 -9.23 -2.19 18.33
CA ASN A 134 -8.50 -2.83 19.41
C ASN A 134 -8.72 -4.34 19.33
N SER A 135 -7.93 -5.12 20.08
CA SER A 135 -7.97 -6.58 20.04
C SER A 135 -9.36 -7.19 20.28
N ASN A 136 -10.22 -6.54 21.09
CA ASN A 136 -11.59 -7.03 21.34
C ASN A 136 -12.49 -6.84 20.11
N ILE A 137 -12.40 -5.66 19.45
CA ILE A 137 -13.16 -5.36 18.23
C ILE A 137 -12.70 -6.30 17.11
N GLU A 138 -11.40 -6.47 16.93
CA GLU A 138 -10.83 -7.33 15.94
C GLU A 138 -11.24 -8.78 16.10
N ARG A 139 -11.18 -9.31 17.36
CA ARG A 139 -11.65 -10.66 17.65
C ARG A 139 -13.14 -10.82 17.35
N LYS A 140 -13.99 -9.85 17.73
CA LYS A 140 -15.41 -9.88 17.41
C LYS A 140 -15.64 -9.90 15.89
N LYS A 141 -14.94 -9.05 15.15
CA LYS A 141 -15.05 -9.00 13.68
C LYS A 141 -14.53 -10.25 13.00
N THR A 142 -13.51 -10.89 13.55
CA THR A 142 -13.03 -12.19 13.07
C THR A 142 -14.03 -13.31 13.28
N GLN A 143 -14.82 -13.25 14.37
CA GLN A 143 -15.88 -14.24 14.63
C GLN A 143 -17.10 -14.07 13.72
N GLU A 144 -17.29 -12.89 13.10
CA GLU A 144 -18.32 -12.62 12.12
C GLU A 144 -17.94 -13.14 10.71
N LEU A 145 -16.64 -13.46 10.45
CA LEU A 145 -16.13 -14.03 9.20
C LEU A 145 -16.32 -15.55 9.13
#